data_f680f8fee5df29ee9ac5dc68b68ea452
#
_entry.id   f680f8fee5df29ee9ac5dc68b68ea452
#
_cell.length_a   1.000
_cell.length_b   1.000
_cell.length_c   1.000
_cell.angle_alpha   90.00
_cell.angle_beta   90.00
_cell.angle_gamma   90.00
#
_symmetry.space_group_name_H-M   'P 1'
#
loop_
_entity.id
_entity.type
_entity.pdbx_description
1 polymer ?
#
loop_
_entity_poly.entity_id
_entity_poly.type
_entity_poly.pdbx_seq_one_letter_code
_entity_poly.pdbx_strand_id
1 'polypeptide(L)' 'MRTIVFLKDFANKKKGDEFKCDSMLANTLVTKDKVAKYKDSKPNKKS' A
#
# COMPACT_ATOMS: atom_id res chain seq x y z
N MET A 1 8.56 -4.70 6.76
CA MET A 1 7.33 -3.89 6.73
C MET A 1 7.30 -3.03 5.49
N ARG A 2 6.12 -2.81 4.98
CA ARG A 2 5.95 -1.96 3.79
C ARG A 2 5.00 -0.82 4.14
N THR A 3 5.27 0.32 3.57
CA THR A 3 4.40 1.47 3.75
C THR A 3 3.56 1.66 2.50
N ILE A 4 2.26 1.79 2.68
CA ILE A 4 1.34 1.98 1.56
C ILE A 4 0.55 3.25 1.79
N VAL A 5 0.03 3.79 0.70
CA VAL A 5 -0.81 4.97 0.72
C VAL A 5 -2.15 4.57 0.15
N PHE A 6 -3.21 4.85 0.87
CA PHE A 6 -4.55 4.50 0.41
C PHE A 6 -4.98 5.44 -0.70
N LEU A 7 -5.58 4.87 -1.72
CA LEU A 7 -6.05 5.63 -2.87
C LEU A 7 -7.52 5.99 -2.75
N LYS A 8 -8.19 5.43 -1.77
CA LYS A 8 -9.59 5.73 -1.51
C LYS A 8 -9.92 5.30 -0.10
N ASP A 9 -11.10 5.66 0.37
CA ASP A 9 -11.52 5.28 1.70
C ASP A 9 -11.60 3.76 1.81
N PHE A 10 -11.05 3.23 2.88
CA PHE A 10 -11.05 1.80 3.09
C PHE A 10 -10.90 1.53 4.58
N ALA A 11 -11.83 0.78 5.15
CA ALA A 11 -11.82 0.50 6.57
C ALA A 11 -11.76 1.82 7.33
N ASN A 12 -10.78 2.01 8.19
CA ASN A 12 -10.66 3.25 8.93
C ASN A 12 -9.75 4.25 8.25
N LYS A 13 -9.35 3.97 7.03
CA LYS A 13 -8.39 4.81 6.33
C LYS A 13 -9.07 5.63 5.27
N LYS A 14 -8.51 6.77 4.99
CA LYS A 14 -9.03 7.65 3.97
C LYS A 14 -8.01 7.82 2.88
N LYS A 15 -8.48 8.31 1.77
CA LYS A 15 -7.61 8.58 0.64
C LYS A 15 -6.44 9.44 1.07
N GLY A 16 -5.25 8.98 0.77
CA GLY A 16 -4.05 9.71 1.12
C GLY A 16 -3.42 9.29 2.44
N ASP A 17 -4.09 8.44 3.20
CA ASP A 17 -3.53 7.97 4.45
C ASP A 17 -2.42 6.97 4.21
N GLU A 18 -1.41 7.00 5.05
CA GLU A 18 -0.31 6.06 4.97
C GLU A 18 -0.51 4.99 6.03
N PHE A 19 -0.13 3.80 5.70
CA PHE A 19 -0.28 2.67 6.60
C PHE A 19 0.90 1.73 6.44
N LYS A 20 1.44 1.29 7.55
CA LYS A 20 2.57 0.38 7.54
C LYS A 20 2.11 -1.00 7.96
N CYS A 21 2.43 -2.00 7.17
CA CYS A 21 2.02 -3.37 7.46
C CYS A 21 3.04 -4.31 6.83
N ASP A 22 2.88 -5.60 7.09
CA ASP A 22 3.81 -6.54 6.52
C ASP A 22 3.56 -6.66 5.01
N SER A 23 4.54 -7.22 4.32
CA SER A 23 4.50 -7.22 2.87
C SER A 23 3.33 -8.01 2.32
N MET A 24 2.94 -9.08 3.00
CA MET A 24 1.83 -9.89 2.51
C MET A 24 0.53 -9.08 2.54
N LEU A 25 0.26 -8.41 3.63
CA LEU A 25 -0.94 -7.61 3.73
C LEU A 25 -0.89 -6.42 2.77
N ALA A 26 0.26 -5.78 2.69
CA ALA A 26 0.41 -4.65 1.77
C ALA A 26 0.17 -5.11 0.34
N ASN A 27 0.73 -6.26 -0.02
CA ASN A 27 0.54 -6.77 -1.36
C ASN A 27 -0.94 -7.04 -1.66
N THR A 28 -1.65 -7.58 -0.68
CA THR A 28 -3.08 -7.84 -0.86
C THR A 28 -3.83 -6.55 -1.10
N LEU A 29 -3.56 -5.54 -0.32
CA LEU A 29 -4.27 -4.27 -0.45
C LEU A 29 -3.93 -3.57 -1.77
N VAL A 30 -2.74 -3.79 -2.27
CA VAL A 30 -2.31 -3.13 -3.48
C VAL A 30 -2.74 -3.90 -4.73
N THR A 31 -2.67 -5.21 -4.69
CA THR A 31 -2.94 -6.00 -5.89
C THR A 31 -4.33 -6.59 -5.92
N LYS A 32 -4.82 -7.09 -4.81
CA LYS A 32 -6.13 -7.74 -4.78
C LYS A 32 -7.25 -6.72 -4.62
N ASP A 33 -7.16 -5.89 -3.59
CA ASP A 33 -8.20 -4.91 -3.34
C ASP A 33 -7.98 -3.64 -4.14
N LYS A 34 -6.73 -3.35 -4.47
CA LYS A 34 -6.38 -2.17 -5.26
C LYS A 34 -6.88 -0.89 -4.62
N VAL A 35 -6.84 -0.84 -3.31
CA VAL A 35 -7.27 0.34 -2.59
C VAL A 35 -6.09 1.17 -2.12
N ALA A 36 -4.87 0.71 -2.40
CA ALA A 36 -3.67 1.39 -1.95
C ALA A 36 -2.54 1.11 -2.93
N LYS A 37 -1.46 1.85 -2.76
CA LYS A 37 -0.26 1.60 -3.56
C LYS A 37 0.94 1.70 -2.63
N TYR A 38 2.05 1.15 -3.05
CA TYR A 38 3.26 1.21 -2.24
C TYR A 38 3.78 2.63 -2.23
N LYS A 39 3.98 3.15 -1.05
CA LYS A 39 4.56 4.46 -0.91
C LYS A 39 6.05 4.42 -1.14
N ASP A 40 6.69 3.39 -0.60
CA ASP A 40 8.13 3.27 -0.69
C ASP A 40 8.56 2.43 -1.88
N SER A 41 7.70 2.26 -2.85
CA SER A 41 8.03 1.52 -4.04
C SER A 41 9.07 2.26 -4.85
N LYS A 42 10.14 1.59 -5.16
CA LYS A 42 11.19 2.19 -5.97
C LYS A 42 11.29 1.47 -7.28
N PRO A 43 11.60 2.20 -8.31
CA PRO A 43 11.70 1.55 -9.62
C PRO A 43 12.96 0.74 -9.68
N ASN A 44 13.58 0.38 -8.89
CA ASN A 44 14.82 -0.26 -8.97
C ASN A 44 14.88 -1.65 -9.34
N LYS A 45 15.14 -1.68 -9.29
CA LYS A 45 15.40 -2.43 -9.46
C LYS A 45 15.87 -3.16 -9.39
N LYS A 46 16.19 -3.63 -9.36
CA LYS A 46 16.71 -4.27 -9.30
C LYS A 46 16.51 -4.81 -8.96
N SER A 47 16.28 -5.08 -8.90
CA SER A 47 16.19 -5.54 -8.65
C SER A 47 16.01 -5.79 -8.50
#